data_fca0889fa9a9b65e751f226dfcc493bd
#
_entry.id   fca0889fa9a9b65e751f226dfcc493bd
#
_cell.length_a   1.000
_cell.length_b   1.000
_cell.length_c   1.000
_cell.angle_alpha   90.00
_cell.angle_beta   90.00
_cell.angle_gamma   90.00
#
_symmetry.space_group_name_H-M   'P 1'
#
loop_
_entity.id
_entity.type
_entity.pdbx_description
1 polymer ?
#
loop_
_entity_poly.entity_id
_entity_poly.type
_entity_poly.pdbx_seq_one_letter_code
_entity_poly.pdbx_strand_id
1 'polypeptide(L)'
;MIEKPFARAALQQQKNSAAFMQLSNQGKDAAIVTARSSVSEIVELHTHINDNGVMRMRKIPQIDLPQGQTVMLEPGGLHVMFINLKRDLKVGDNIDVTLVFDDGSEKALQLPVHKVMMKHKTMKPGGDKRMMQH
;
A
#
# COMPACT_ATOMS: atom_id res chain seq x y z
N MET A 1 -13.73 6.03 -5.87
CA MET A 1 -14.10 5.33 -4.64
C MET A 1 -12.92 4.54 -4.10
N ILE A 2 -12.71 4.60 -2.81
CA ILE A 2 -11.59 3.92 -2.15
C ILE A 2 -12.16 2.83 -1.26
N GLU A 3 -11.69 1.59 -1.45
CA GLU A 3 -12.18 0.44 -0.71
C GLU A 3 -11.04 -0.31 -0.02
N LYS A 4 -11.36 -0.88 1.13
CA LYS A 4 -10.49 -1.74 1.92
C LYS A 4 -9.10 -1.14 2.16
N PRO A 5 -9.01 0.14 2.56
CA PRO A 5 -7.71 0.72 2.83
C PRO A 5 -7.15 0.17 4.15
N PHE A 6 -5.87 -0.13 4.16
CA PHE A 6 -5.19 -0.55 5.39
C PHE A 6 -3.70 -0.26 5.29
N ALA A 7 -3.05 -0.19 6.44
CA ALA A 7 -1.61 -0.02 6.53
C ALA A 7 -1.01 -1.27 7.17
N ARG A 8 0.23 -1.56 6.79
CA ARG A 8 0.95 -2.71 7.33
C ARG A 8 1.52 -2.38 8.70
N ALA A 9 1.37 -3.29 9.66
CA ALA A 9 1.96 -3.14 10.98
C ALA A 9 3.48 -3.07 10.88
N ALA A 10 4.10 -2.24 11.72
CA ALA A 10 5.55 -2.07 11.76
C ALA A 10 5.95 -1.78 13.20
N LEU A 11 6.77 -2.65 13.77
CA LEU A 11 7.14 -2.57 15.17
C LEU A 11 8.64 -2.28 15.31
N GLN A 12 8.97 -1.80 16.43
CA GLN A 12 10.25 -1.37 16.98
C GLN A 12 11.42 -1.13 16.02
N GLN A 13 11.85 -2.11 15.27
CA GLN A 13 13.04 -1.98 14.44
C GLN A 13 12.73 -1.68 12.99
N GLN A 14 11.47 -1.61 12.67
CA GLN A 14 11.06 -1.31 11.31
C GLN A 14 10.90 0.19 11.15
N LYS A 15 11.57 0.74 10.15
CA LYS A 15 11.54 2.17 9.87
C LYS A 15 10.52 2.54 8.80
N ASN A 16 10.03 1.55 8.06
CA ASN A 16 9.17 1.78 6.91
C ASN A 16 7.92 0.92 6.99
N SER A 17 6.86 1.39 6.38
CA SER A 17 5.63 0.63 6.20
C SER A 17 4.98 1.04 4.90
N ALA A 18 3.82 0.49 4.62
CA ALA A 18 3.11 0.77 3.38
C ALA A 18 1.61 0.74 3.59
N ALA A 19 0.90 1.44 2.73
CA ALA A 19 -0.56 1.43 2.70
C ALA A 19 -1.03 0.79 1.41
N PHE A 20 -2.14 0.08 1.51
CA PHE A 20 -2.74 -0.66 0.42
C PHE A 20 -4.23 -0.34 0.36
N MET A 21 -4.79 -0.34 -0.84
CA MET A 21 -6.20 -0.02 -1.01
C MET A 21 -6.63 -0.32 -2.43
N GLN A 22 -7.94 -0.34 -2.64
CA GLN A 22 -8.51 -0.49 -3.96
C GLN A 22 -9.11 0.84 -4.37
N LEU A 23 -8.75 1.32 -5.55
CA LEU A 23 -9.18 2.63 -6.04
C LEU A 23 -9.98 2.44 -7.33
N SER A 24 -11.20 2.91 -7.34
CA SER A 24 -12.06 2.88 -8.53
C SER A 24 -12.30 4.31 -8.99
N ASN A 25 -12.06 4.58 -10.27
CA ASN A 25 -12.24 5.90 -10.82
C ASN A 25 -13.43 5.90 -11.80
N GLN A 26 -14.51 6.55 -11.41
CA GLN A 26 -15.69 6.67 -12.25
C GLN A 26 -15.81 8.05 -12.90
N GLY A 27 -14.87 8.93 -12.62
CA GLY A 27 -14.81 10.25 -13.23
C GLY A 27 -13.79 10.29 -14.36
N LYS A 28 -13.23 11.45 -14.61
CA LYS A 28 -12.21 11.62 -15.62
C LYS A 28 -10.90 10.95 -15.21
N ASP A 29 -10.03 10.69 -16.18
CA ASP A 29 -8.69 10.22 -15.89
C ASP A 29 -8.05 11.10 -14.81
N ALA A 30 -7.40 10.45 -13.86
CA ALA A 30 -6.75 11.12 -12.75
C ALA A 30 -5.46 10.38 -12.41
N ALA A 31 -4.69 10.94 -11.49
CA ALA A 31 -3.50 10.27 -10.96
C ALA A 31 -3.24 10.75 -9.55
N ILE A 32 -2.71 9.85 -8.72
CA ILE A 32 -2.16 10.23 -7.42
C ILE A 32 -0.73 10.68 -7.67
N VAL A 33 -0.41 11.92 -7.30
CA VAL A 33 0.93 12.46 -7.54
C VAL A 33 1.78 12.49 -6.28
N THR A 34 1.18 12.46 -5.10
CA THR A 34 1.91 12.35 -3.83
C THR A 34 0.93 11.99 -2.73
N ALA A 35 1.46 11.79 -1.53
CA ALA A 35 0.65 11.53 -0.36
C ALA A 35 1.37 12.05 0.89
N ARG A 36 0.62 12.25 1.95
CA ARG A 36 1.15 12.72 3.23
C ARG A 36 0.58 11.89 4.37
N SER A 37 1.35 11.77 5.44
CA SER A 37 0.89 11.13 6.66
C SER A 37 1.63 11.72 7.85
N SER A 38 0.98 11.78 8.99
CA SER A 38 1.62 12.25 10.22
C SER A 38 2.52 11.20 10.84
N VAL A 39 2.45 9.94 10.40
CA VAL A 39 3.18 8.85 11.04
C VAL A 39 4.60 8.66 10.50
N SER A 40 4.97 9.35 9.42
CA SER A 40 6.30 9.22 8.84
C SER A 40 6.80 10.57 8.35
N GLU A 41 8.13 10.67 8.21
CA GLU A 41 8.73 11.90 7.69
C GLU A 41 8.51 12.05 6.19
N ILE A 42 8.56 10.93 5.47
CA ILE A 42 8.49 10.91 4.01
C ILE A 42 7.42 9.92 3.59
N VAL A 43 6.65 10.28 2.58
CA VAL A 43 5.69 9.38 1.95
C VAL A 43 5.96 9.38 0.45
N GLU A 44 6.08 8.20 -0.14
CA GLU A 44 6.38 8.05 -1.57
C GLU A 44 5.45 7.04 -2.21
N LEU A 45 5.34 7.13 -3.52
CA LEU A 45 4.61 6.15 -4.32
C LEU A 45 5.62 5.17 -4.91
N HIS A 46 5.34 3.87 -4.74
CA HIS A 46 6.26 2.82 -5.18
C HIS A 46 5.52 1.73 -5.92
N THR A 47 6.26 1.00 -6.72
CA THR A 47 5.79 -0.25 -7.32
C THR A 47 6.89 -1.29 -7.23
N HIS A 48 6.53 -2.54 -7.46
CA HIS A 48 7.51 -3.61 -7.61
C HIS A 48 7.68 -3.91 -9.09
N ILE A 49 8.92 -4.11 -9.51
CA ILE A 49 9.23 -4.54 -10.87
C ILE A 49 9.98 -5.85 -10.81
N ASN A 50 9.85 -6.65 -11.86
CA ASN A 50 10.59 -7.89 -12.00
C ASN A 50 11.76 -7.62 -12.95
N ASP A 51 12.97 -7.63 -12.38
CA ASP A 51 14.20 -7.37 -13.12
C ASP A 51 15.00 -8.67 -13.20
N ASN A 52 14.82 -9.41 -14.30
CA ASN A 52 15.50 -10.70 -14.53
C ASN A 52 15.27 -11.69 -13.38
N GLY A 53 14.02 -11.77 -12.91
CA GLY A 53 13.64 -12.70 -11.86
C GLY A 53 13.84 -12.15 -10.46
N VAL A 54 14.38 -10.94 -10.32
CA VAL A 54 14.57 -10.29 -9.02
C VAL A 54 13.53 -9.21 -8.87
N MET A 55 12.74 -9.30 -7.80
CA MET A 55 11.72 -8.28 -7.50
C MET A 55 12.39 -7.10 -6.84
N ARG A 56 12.22 -5.93 -7.43
CA ARG A 56 12.78 -4.69 -6.90
C ARG A 56 11.67 -3.68 -6.67
N MET A 57 11.82 -2.91 -5.61
CA MET A 57 10.92 -1.80 -5.32
C MET A 57 11.44 -0.55 -6.03
N ARG A 58 10.54 0.20 -6.64
CA ARG A 58 10.93 1.39 -7.40
C ARG A 58 9.98 2.53 -7.11
N LYS A 59 10.55 3.70 -6.81
CA LYS A 59 9.78 4.92 -6.67
C LYS A 59 9.24 5.35 -8.03
N ILE A 60 7.98 5.75 -8.06
CA ILE A 60 7.32 6.22 -9.28
C ILE A 60 6.76 7.62 -9.05
N PRO A 61 6.65 8.43 -10.09
CA PRO A 61 6.18 9.81 -9.95
C PRO A 61 4.69 9.92 -9.68
N GLN A 62 3.91 8.93 -10.09
CA GLN A 62 2.47 8.97 -9.89
C GLN A 62 1.86 7.59 -10.09
N ILE A 63 0.63 7.43 -9.57
CA ILE A 63 -0.17 6.24 -9.80
C ILE A 63 -1.36 6.66 -10.64
N ASP A 64 -1.45 6.13 -11.86
CA ASP A 64 -2.53 6.47 -12.78
C ASP A 64 -3.85 5.84 -12.35
N LEU A 65 -4.92 6.60 -12.47
CA LEU A 65 -6.27 6.16 -12.16
C LEU A 65 -7.15 6.42 -13.39
N PRO A 66 -7.07 5.55 -14.41
CA PRO A 66 -7.84 5.76 -15.63
C PRO A 66 -9.34 5.67 -15.38
N GLN A 67 -10.10 6.45 -16.14
CA GLN A 67 -11.55 6.47 -16.03
C GLN A 67 -12.11 5.07 -16.26
N GLY A 68 -13.03 4.67 -15.40
CA GLY A 68 -13.73 3.39 -15.52
C GLY A 68 -12.94 2.18 -15.04
N GLN A 69 -11.75 2.39 -14.47
CA GLN A 69 -10.89 1.28 -14.05
C GLN A 69 -10.71 1.23 -12.55
N THR A 70 -10.38 0.04 -12.08
CA THR A 70 -10.03 -0.21 -10.69
C THR A 70 -8.52 -0.47 -10.61
N VAL A 71 -7.85 0.27 -9.73
CA VAL A 71 -6.40 0.13 -9.51
C VAL A 71 -6.20 -0.45 -8.12
N MET A 72 -5.41 -1.51 -8.03
CA MET A 72 -5.11 -2.17 -6.77
C MET A 72 -3.75 -1.75 -6.25
N LEU A 73 -3.72 -1.20 -5.04
CA LEU A 73 -2.47 -1.03 -4.29
C LEU A 73 -2.40 -2.21 -3.34
N GLU A 74 -1.45 -3.11 -3.57
CA GLU A 74 -1.39 -4.37 -2.84
C GLU A 74 0.04 -4.82 -2.61
N PRO A 75 0.27 -5.70 -1.63
CA PRO A 75 1.62 -6.23 -1.40
C PRO A 75 2.16 -6.87 -2.67
N GLY A 76 3.39 -6.52 -3.03
CA GLY A 76 4.01 -7.00 -4.26
C GLY A 76 3.72 -6.18 -5.49
N GLY A 77 2.89 -5.14 -5.38
CA GLY A 77 2.54 -4.27 -6.50
C GLY A 77 2.68 -2.81 -6.13
N LEU A 78 1.76 -1.99 -6.63
CA LEU A 78 1.71 -0.56 -6.31
C LEU A 78 1.41 -0.38 -4.82
N HIS A 79 2.00 0.65 -4.20
CA HIS A 79 1.70 0.97 -2.80
C HIS A 79 2.16 2.38 -2.45
N VAL A 80 1.60 2.89 -1.34
CA VAL A 80 2.05 4.12 -0.72
C VAL A 80 3.05 3.73 0.36
N MET A 81 4.27 4.24 0.27
CA MET A 81 5.36 3.86 1.17
C MET A 81 5.58 4.94 2.22
N PHE A 82 5.58 4.54 3.50
CA PHE A 82 5.92 5.43 4.61
C PHE A 82 7.38 5.19 4.98
N ILE A 83 8.18 6.24 4.94
CA ILE A 83 9.62 6.18 5.18
C ILE A 83 9.96 6.98 6.42
N ASN A 84 10.80 6.42 7.27
CA ASN A 84 11.19 7.01 8.55
C ASN A 84 9.97 7.21 9.45
N LEU A 85 9.41 6.10 9.88
CA LEU A 85 8.26 6.10 10.79
C LEU A 85 8.62 6.80 12.09
N LYS A 86 7.71 7.63 12.57
CA LYS A 86 7.88 8.39 13.82
C LYS A 86 7.44 7.58 15.04
N ARG A 87 6.72 6.49 14.82
CA ARG A 87 6.23 5.61 15.87
C ARG A 87 5.93 4.24 15.31
N ASP A 88 5.75 3.27 16.20
CA ASP A 88 5.32 1.95 15.80
C ASP A 88 3.88 2.01 15.25
N LEU A 89 3.60 1.14 14.31
CA LEU A 89 2.25 0.94 13.79
C LEU A 89 1.77 -0.42 14.26
N LYS A 90 0.86 -0.43 15.23
CA LYS A 90 0.38 -1.67 15.86
C LYS A 90 -0.97 -2.05 15.28
N VAL A 91 -1.20 -3.35 15.19
CA VAL A 91 -2.51 -3.86 14.77
C VAL A 91 -3.59 -3.26 15.67
N GLY A 92 -4.63 -2.70 15.05
CA GLY A 92 -5.69 -2.02 15.78
C GLY A 92 -5.55 -0.50 15.80
N ASP A 93 -4.36 0.03 15.48
CA ASP A 93 -4.18 1.47 15.34
C ASP A 93 -4.88 1.97 14.09
N ASN A 94 -5.18 3.26 14.07
CA ASN A 94 -5.60 3.97 12.87
C ASN A 94 -4.58 5.05 12.56
N ILE A 95 -4.27 5.21 11.29
CA ILE A 95 -3.33 6.24 10.86
C ILE A 95 -3.99 7.11 9.78
N ASP A 96 -3.49 8.33 9.67
CA ASP A 96 -3.98 9.27 8.67
C ASP A 96 -3.14 9.19 7.40
N VAL A 97 -3.78 9.28 6.25
CA VAL A 97 -3.12 9.44 4.96
C VAL A 97 -3.93 10.41 4.14
N THR A 98 -3.25 11.36 3.50
CA THR A 98 -3.89 12.28 2.55
C THR A 98 -3.29 12.01 1.19
N LEU A 99 -4.15 11.62 0.24
CA LEU A 99 -3.75 11.44 -1.15
C LEU A 99 -3.92 12.76 -1.90
N VAL A 100 -2.93 13.12 -2.70
CA VAL A 100 -2.97 14.34 -3.51
C VAL A 100 -3.03 13.93 -4.98
N PHE A 101 -4.02 14.47 -5.69
CA PHE A 101 -4.26 14.12 -7.09
C PHE A 101 -3.69 15.17 -8.03
N ASP A 102 -3.60 14.81 -9.31
CA ASP A 102 -2.96 15.64 -10.31
C ASP A 102 -3.68 16.97 -10.60
N ASP A 103 -4.96 17.05 -10.22
CA ASP A 103 -5.73 18.30 -10.34
C ASP A 103 -5.58 19.18 -9.10
N GLY A 104 -4.77 18.77 -8.12
CA GLY A 104 -4.58 19.50 -6.87
C GLY A 104 -5.56 19.15 -5.79
N SER A 105 -6.57 18.32 -6.06
CA SER A 105 -7.51 17.90 -5.03
C SER A 105 -6.85 16.90 -4.08
N GLU A 106 -7.43 16.78 -2.87
CA GLU A 106 -6.90 15.92 -1.83
C GLU A 106 -8.00 15.06 -1.24
N LYS A 107 -7.62 13.88 -0.78
CA LYS A 107 -8.53 12.96 -0.09
C LYS A 107 -7.87 12.49 1.19
N ALA A 108 -8.43 12.87 2.32
CA ALA A 108 -7.94 12.42 3.62
C ALA A 108 -8.60 11.11 4.01
N LEU A 109 -7.80 10.16 4.48
CA LEU A 109 -8.23 8.83 4.84
C LEU A 109 -7.76 8.47 6.24
N GLN A 110 -8.52 7.60 6.90
CA GLN A 110 -8.11 6.91 8.11
C GLN A 110 -7.95 5.44 7.76
N LEU A 111 -6.79 4.88 8.01
CA LEU A 111 -6.48 3.50 7.66
C LEU A 111 -6.29 2.66 8.91
N PRO A 112 -6.97 1.52 9.02
CA PRO A 112 -6.63 0.59 10.11
C PRO A 112 -5.28 -0.08 9.81
N VAL A 113 -4.56 -0.39 10.87
CA VAL A 113 -3.29 -1.11 10.76
C VAL A 113 -3.57 -2.60 10.87
N HIS A 114 -3.15 -3.35 9.88
CA HIS A 114 -3.32 -4.79 9.82
C HIS A 114 -1.97 -5.48 9.77
N LYS A 115 -1.93 -6.73 10.22
CA LYS A 115 -0.77 -7.57 10.02
C LYS A 115 -0.84 -8.15 8.62
N VAL A 116 0.21 -7.91 7.84
CA VAL A 116 0.30 -8.42 6.47
C VAL A 116 1.25 -9.60 6.46
N MET A 117 0.75 -10.77 6.06
CA MET A 117 1.55 -11.98 5.94
C MET A 117 2.17 -12.03 4.57
N MET A 118 3.48 -12.21 4.51
CA MET A 118 4.15 -12.45 3.23
C MET A 118 3.85 -13.87 2.81
N LYS A 119 3.40 -14.01 1.64
CA LYS A 119 3.09 -15.34 1.13
C LYS A 119 4.30 -16.02 0.59
N HIS A 120 4.31 -17.08 0.90
CA HIS A 120 5.26 -17.80 0.32
C HIS A 120 5.10 -19.02 0.76
N LYS A 121 4.81 -18.43 1.11
CA LYS A 121 4.68 -18.88 1.69
C LYS A 121 4.03 -19.72 1.87
N THR A 122 3.92 -19.65 1.52
CA THR A 122 3.30 -20.29 1.72
C THR A 122 3.10 -21.09 1.95
N MET A 123 3.24 -21.38 1.79
CA MET A 123 2.87 -22.05 1.94
C MET A 123 2.73 -22.87 2.33
N LYS A 124 2.85 -23.28 2.28
CA LYS A 124 2.47 -24.10 2.47
C LYS A 124 2.43 -24.96 2.72
N PRO A 125 2.66 -25.20 2.77
CA PRO A 125 2.40 -26.07 2.91
C PRO A 125 2.02 -26.78 3.01
N GLY A 126 2.21 -26.96 3.07
CA GLY A 126 1.67 -27.57 2.95
C GLY A 126 1.19 -27.92 3.18
N GLY A 127 1.25 -28.06 3.28
CA GLY A 127 0.53 -28.31 3.15
C GLY A 127 0.01 -28.32 3.32
N ASP A 128 0.08 -28.48 3.24
CA ASP A 128 -0.82 -28.55 2.98
C ASP A 128 -1.46 -28.60 3.08
N LYS A 129 -1.36 -28.89 3.14
CA LYS A 129 -2.23 -28.99 2.71
C LYS A 129 -2.96 -29.01 2.93
N ARG A 130 -2.61 -29.29 3.03
CA ARG A 130 -3.52 -29.24 2.69
C ARG A 130 -4.09 -29.04 2.96
N MET A 131 -3.57 -29.36 3.08
CA MET A 131 -4.28 -29.15 2.75
C MET A 131 -4.78 -28.81 2.98
N MET A 132 -4.27 -29.11 3.08
CA MET A 132 -4.87 -28.84 2.73
C MET A 132 -5.32 -28.42 2.88
N GLN A 133 -4.91 -28.68 2.92
CA GLN A 133 -5.41 -28.38 2.47
C GLN A 133 -5.78 -27.74 2.56
N HIS A 134 -5.28 -27.96 2.63
CA HIS A 134 -5.71 -27.48 2.10
C HIS A 134 -5.96 -27.00 2.13
#